data_c0d2c429f4ef7403e87588e807beac1f
#
_entry.id   c0d2c429f4ef7403e87588e807beac1f
#
_cell.length_a   1.000
_cell.length_b   1.000
_cell.length_c   1.000
_cell.angle_alpha   90.00
_cell.angle_beta   90.00
_cell.angle_gamma   90.00
#
_symmetry.space_group_name_H-M   'P 1'
#
loop_
_entity.id
_entity.type
_entity.pdbx_description
1 polymer ?
#
loop_
_entity_poly.entity_id
_entity_poly.type
_entity_poly.pdbx_seq_one_letter_code
_entity_poly.pdbx_strand_id
1 'polypeptide(L)'
;MSKKNQKEVIAFKTLDEFGIDRRGKKFEIGESYTTDPSDMFEGDTFPVRLFNFHPMLRSTLVKCVLSGKVSKENSGTKYEATKLKVIEEVDLTYMATVSIGQLKVDSKMPVRVEYADMRYEFIRLCSNSSISKDLCSGYDGSLISTNSYCARVRVSGVETKVSSTGDESNIFVGGERNTISATGTRSIVVAWGSGHCISVSGYRSTICADGEDITISSSDDFANIIALGVCNKISTTGDETEIYSCGDRTFISAVGEGSIIKSTGKNCTIYAGSNSIVSAGLGSWITLTKTKEDDHGNIVPVEVVSWRVDGDCIMPGVYYKLSDDDFEPVKWSGSNKENIE
;
A
#
# COMPACT_ATOMS: atom_id res chain seq x y z
N MET A 1 41.60 -9.09 21.13
CA MET A 1 40.26 -9.64 20.89
C MET A 1 39.56 -8.74 19.86
N SER A 2 39.46 -9.17 18.62
CA SER A 2 38.80 -8.44 17.54
C SER A 2 37.30 -8.36 17.83
N LYS A 3 36.73 -7.16 17.98
CA LYS A 3 35.28 -6.94 17.99
C LYS A 3 34.77 -7.43 16.62
N LYS A 4 34.18 -8.63 16.55
CA LYS A 4 33.36 -9.03 15.42
C LYS A 4 32.32 -7.92 15.23
N ASN A 5 32.36 -7.23 14.09
CA ASN A 5 31.31 -6.30 13.67
C ASN A 5 29.99 -7.09 13.72
N GLN A 6 29.19 -6.85 14.76
CA GLN A 6 27.84 -7.40 14.81
C GLN A 6 27.08 -6.70 13.68
N LYS A 7 26.60 -7.51 12.73
CA LYS A 7 25.81 -7.01 11.60
C LYS A 7 24.50 -6.44 12.16
N GLU A 8 24.31 -5.13 12.02
CA GLU A 8 23.04 -4.48 12.31
C GLU A 8 22.24 -4.35 11.03
N VAL A 9 20.94 -4.59 11.11
CA VAL A 9 20.02 -4.47 9.99
C VAL A 9 18.85 -3.57 10.39
N ILE A 10 18.62 -2.52 9.62
CA ILE A 10 17.41 -1.71 9.75
C ILE A 10 16.27 -2.49 9.10
N ALA A 11 15.23 -2.71 9.84
CA ALA A 11 14.04 -3.42 9.41
C ALA A 11 12.77 -2.74 9.92
N PHE A 12 11.62 -3.15 9.41
CA PHE A 12 10.30 -2.63 9.77
C PHE A 12 9.44 -3.76 10.32
N LYS A 13 8.48 -3.38 11.14
CA LYS A 13 7.54 -4.30 11.78
C LYS A 13 6.20 -3.59 11.96
N THR A 14 5.10 -4.32 11.78
CA THR A 14 3.77 -3.84 12.13
C THR A 14 3.40 -4.30 13.52
N LEU A 15 2.80 -3.41 14.28
CA LEU A 15 2.25 -3.65 15.62
C LEU A 15 0.77 -3.26 15.59
N ASP A 16 -0.03 -3.94 16.40
CA ASP A 16 -1.41 -3.50 16.65
C ASP A 16 -1.45 -2.26 17.57
N GLU A 17 -2.64 -1.79 17.88
CA GLU A 17 -2.89 -0.65 18.77
C GLU A 17 -2.31 -0.80 20.18
N PHE A 18 -2.10 -2.03 20.63
CA PHE A 18 -1.52 -2.32 21.95
C PHE A 18 0.01 -2.48 21.90
N GLY A 19 0.61 -2.28 20.73
CA GLY A 19 2.04 -2.50 20.50
C GLY A 19 2.42 -3.97 20.37
N ILE A 20 1.47 -4.84 20.02
CA ILE A 20 1.67 -6.30 19.93
C ILE A 20 1.88 -6.70 18.46
N ASP A 21 2.87 -7.54 18.20
CA ASP A 21 3.09 -8.09 16.87
C ASP A 21 2.21 -9.32 16.59
N ARG A 22 2.21 -9.79 15.35
CA ARG A 22 1.47 -10.99 14.91
C ARG A 22 1.78 -12.28 15.68
N ARG A 23 2.88 -12.31 16.43
CA ARG A 23 3.28 -13.43 17.30
C ARG A 23 2.85 -13.23 18.75
N GLY A 24 2.12 -12.17 19.06
CA GLY A 24 1.67 -11.84 20.41
C GLY A 24 2.72 -11.21 21.30
N LYS A 25 3.87 -10.75 20.74
CA LYS A 25 4.92 -10.07 21.52
C LYS A 25 4.66 -8.58 21.55
N LYS A 26 4.72 -7.99 22.75
CA LYS A 26 4.56 -6.55 22.97
C LYS A 26 5.90 -5.82 22.81
N PHE A 27 5.86 -4.67 22.14
CA PHE A 27 7.00 -3.79 21.91
C PHE A 27 6.64 -2.34 22.23
N GLU A 28 7.63 -1.59 22.73
CA GLU A 28 7.50 -0.16 23.03
C GLU A 28 8.62 0.61 22.34
N ILE A 29 8.31 1.83 21.89
CA ILE A 29 9.26 2.68 21.18
C ILE A 29 10.41 3.06 22.12
N GLY A 30 11.65 2.97 21.62
CA GLY A 30 12.87 3.24 22.37
C GLY A 30 13.46 2.02 23.10
N GLU A 31 12.67 0.98 23.32
CA GLU A 31 13.07 -0.19 24.08
C GLU A 31 13.88 -1.22 23.27
N SER A 32 14.64 -2.01 23.98
CA SER A 32 15.49 -3.07 23.42
C SER A 32 15.13 -4.43 24.00
N TYR A 33 15.02 -5.42 23.12
CA TYR A 33 14.60 -6.78 23.45
C TYR A 33 15.68 -7.78 23.09
N THR A 34 15.78 -8.84 23.88
CA THR A 34 16.70 -9.96 23.63
C THR A 34 15.94 -11.27 23.78
N THR A 35 16.23 -12.24 22.91
CA THR A 35 15.59 -13.55 22.93
C THR A 35 16.60 -14.65 22.60
N ASP A 36 16.20 -15.90 22.81
CA ASP A 36 16.98 -17.07 22.45
C ASP A 36 16.97 -17.32 20.92
N PRO A 37 17.98 -18.03 20.38
CA PRO A 37 18.03 -18.36 18.95
C PRO A 37 16.86 -19.22 18.44
N SER A 38 16.10 -19.84 19.33
CA SER A 38 14.90 -20.63 18.98
C SER A 38 13.64 -19.78 18.76
N ASP A 39 13.66 -18.50 19.18
CA ASP A 39 12.50 -17.61 19.13
C ASP A 39 12.91 -16.19 18.67
N MET A 40 13.61 -16.10 17.54
CA MET A 40 14.19 -14.85 17.04
C MET A 40 13.11 -13.84 16.65
N PHE A 41 13.43 -12.55 16.79
CA PHE A 41 12.61 -11.44 16.33
C PHE A 41 12.67 -11.33 14.82
N GLU A 42 11.53 -11.12 14.17
CA GLU A 42 11.42 -10.89 12.74
C GLU A 42 11.29 -9.41 12.40
N GLY A 43 11.81 -9.03 11.23
CA GLY A 43 11.60 -7.74 10.60
C GLY A 43 11.81 -7.82 9.10
N ASP A 44 11.14 -6.95 8.33
CA ASP A 44 11.26 -6.88 6.88
C ASP A 44 11.96 -5.59 6.47
N THR A 45 12.95 -5.66 5.60
CA THR A 45 13.62 -4.48 5.04
C THR A 45 12.85 -3.86 3.88
N PHE A 46 11.78 -4.52 3.40
CA PHE A 46 10.88 -4.02 2.38
C PHE A 46 9.46 -3.83 2.96
N PRO A 47 9.19 -2.69 3.59
CA PRO A 47 8.04 -2.51 4.48
C PRO A 47 6.69 -2.63 3.78
N VAL A 48 6.57 -2.37 2.48
CA VAL A 48 5.28 -2.51 1.77
C VAL A 48 4.70 -3.93 1.84
N ARG A 49 5.54 -4.95 2.02
CA ARG A 49 5.09 -6.34 2.18
C ARG A 49 4.37 -6.61 3.49
N LEU A 50 4.63 -5.80 4.51
CA LEU A 50 4.00 -5.98 5.81
C LEU A 50 2.48 -5.80 5.74
N PHE A 51 1.99 -5.01 4.79
CA PHE A 51 0.57 -4.69 4.66
C PHE A 51 -0.27 -5.76 3.97
N ASN A 52 0.33 -6.72 3.31
CA ASN A 52 -0.41 -7.90 2.83
C ASN A 52 -1.05 -8.70 3.98
N PHE A 53 -0.60 -8.47 5.20
CA PHE A 53 -1.02 -9.23 6.38
C PHE A 53 -1.74 -8.39 7.43
N HIS A 54 -1.58 -7.07 7.36
CA HIS A 54 -2.17 -6.14 8.34
C HIS A 54 -2.72 -4.92 7.63
N PRO A 55 -3.93 -4.47 7.96
CA PRO A 55 -4.49 -3.21 7.47
C PRO A 55 -3.56 -2.04 7.77
N MET A 56 -3.30 -1.18 6.77
CA MET A 56 -2.31 -0.11 6.88
C MET A 56 -2.67 0.96 7.91
N LEU A 57 -3.94 1.35 7.91
CA LEU A 57 -4.42 2.42 8.79
C LEU A 57 -4.84 1.91 10.17
N ARG A 58 -4.85 0.58 10.36
CA ARG A 58 -5.20 -0.09 11.63
C ARG A 58 -3.99 -0.64 12.38
N SER A 59 -2.79 -0.41 11.86
CA SER A 59 -1.56 -0.91 12.46
C SER A 59 -0.52 0.18 12.56
N THR A 60 0.23 0.18 13.64
CA THR A 60 1.40 1.03 13.80
C THR A 60 2.59 0.40 13.07
N LEU A 61 3.23 1.14 12.19
CA LEU A 61 4.47 0.74 11.56
C LEU A 61 5.64 1.29 12.36
N VAL A 62 6.55 0.41 12.78
CA VAL A 62 7.74 0.80 13.52
C VAL A 62 9.01 0.44 12.77
N LYS A 63 10.00 1.31 12.85
CA LYS A 63 11.37 1.06 12.41
C LYS A 63 12.15 0.46 13.55
N CYS A 64 12.90 -0.60 13.29
CA CYS A 64 13.69 -1.29 14.30
C CYS A 64 15.10 -1.61 13.78
N VAL A 65 16.02 -1.84 14.72
CA VAL A 65 17.36 -2.38 14.45
C VAL A 65 17.42 -3.80 14.95
N LEU A 66 17.71 -4.72 14.04
CA LEU A 66 17.96 -6.12 14.31
C LEU A 66 19.48 -6.35 14.50
N SER A 67 19.88 -7.04 15.56
CA SER A 67 21.27 -7.28 15.88
C SER A 67 21.49 -8.59 16.67
N GLY A 68 22.71 -8.87 17.08
CA GLY A 68 23.07 -10.12 17.72
C GLY A 68 23.34 -11.22 16.70
N LYS A 69 22.73 -12.40 16.85
CA LYS A 69 22.74 -13.43 15.81
C LYS A 69 21.68 -13.07 14.79
N VAL A 70 22.10 -12.65 13.61
CA VAL A 70 21.20 -12.22 12.52
C VAL A 70 21.23 -13.26 11.41
N SER A 71 20.05 -13.73 10.98
CA SER A 71 19.84 -14.58 9.81
C SER A 71 18.97 -13.86 8.78
N LYS A 72 19.11 -14.24 7.52
CA LYS A 72 18.32 -13.71 6.40
C LYS A 72 17.51 -14.86 5.83
N GLU A 73 16.20 -14.64 5.69
CA GLU A 73 15.32 -15.61 5.06
C GLU A 73 15.53 -15.68 3.55
N ASN A 74 15.21 -16.81 2.92
CA ASN A 74 15.37 -17.01 1.47
C ASN A 74 14.59 -16.01 0.61
N SER A 75 13.56 -15.35 1.16
CA SER A 75 12.81 -14.28 0.49
C SER A 75 13.66 -13.03 0.18
N GLY A 76 14.82 -12.89 0.81
CA GLY A 76 15.76 -11.80 0.57
C GLY A 76 15.48 -10.48 1.29
N THR A 77 14.29 -10.27 1.84
CA THR A 77 13.91 -9.02 2.55
C THR A 77 13.65 -9.23 4.03
N LYS A 78 13.23 -10.42 4.45
CA LYS A 78 13.02 -10.75 5.84
C LYS A 78 14.30 -11.15 6.55
N TYR A 79 14.43 -10.68 7.76
CA TYR A 79 15.53 -10.96 8.66
C TYR A 79 15.00 -11.40 10.02
N GLU A 80 15.74 -12.27 10.65
CA GLU A 80 15.52 -12.70 12.02
C GLU A 80 16.76 -12.38 12.86
N ALA A 81 16.55 -12.01 14.13
CA ALA A 81 17.64 -11.65 15.03
C ALA A 81 17.33 -11.99 16.50
N THR A 82 18.39 -12.25 17.25
CA THR A 82 18.25 -12.47 18.71
C THR A 82 18.11 -11.18 19.51
N LYS A 83 18.35 -10.02 18.89
CA LYS A 83 18.16 -8.70 19.50
C LYS A 83 17.40 -7.79 18.57
N LEU A 84 16.45 -7.04 19.13
CA LEU A 84 15.66 -6.04 18.44
C LEU A 84 15.61 -4.78 19.30
N LYS A 85 15.82 -3.62 18.67
CA LYS A 85 15.55 -2.31 19.27
C LYS A 85 14.52 -1.59 18.42
N VAL A 86 13.39 -1.18 19.02
CA VAL A 86 12.40 -0.32 18.38
C VAL A 86 12.90 1.11 18.42
N ILE A 87 13.01 1.76 17.28
CA ILE A 87 13.59 3.10 17.16
C ILE A 87 12.51 4.17 17.23
N GLU A 88 11.57 4.08 16.31
CA GLU A 88 10.54 5.10 16.10
C GLU A 88 9.34 4.52 15.37
N GLU A 89 8.20 5.14 15.54
CA GLU A 89 7.06 4.97 14.64
C GLU A 89 7.34 5.70 13.33
N VAL A 90 6.95 5.11 12.20
CA VAL A 90 7.12 5.69 10.89
C VAL A 90 5.78 5.77 10.16
N ASP A 91 5.57 6.87 9.44
CA ASP A 91 4.35 7.04 8.67
C ASP A 91 4.39 6.27 7.33
N LEU A 92 3.22 6.19 6.70
CA LEU A 92 3.06 5.49 5.43
C LEU A 92 3.84 6.16 4.29
N THR A 93 4.03 7.48 4.33
CA THR A 93 4.82 8.22 3.35
C THR A 93 6.28 7.81 3.41
N TYR A 94 6.85 7.73 4.62
CA TYR A 94 8.21 7.25 4.82
C TYR A 94 8.37 5.81 4.33
N MET A 95 7.42 4.93 4.67
CA MET A 95 7.40 3.54 4.22
C MET A 95 7.39 3.41 2.70
N ALA A 96 6.50 4.13 2.03
CA ALA A 96 6.39 4.11 0.58
C ALA A 96 7.69 4.64 -0.07
N THR A 97 8.24 5.75 0.44
CA THR A 97 9.49 6.35 -0.03
C THR A 97 10.66 5.37 0.08
N VAL A 98 10.79 4.66 1.21
CA VAL A 98 11.84 3.64 1.41
C VAL A 98 11.68 2.49 0.43
N SER A 99 10.46 1.97 0.29
CA SER A 99 10.17 0.83 -0.61
C SER A 99 10.46 1.18 -2.07
N ILE A 100 10.00 2.33 -2.53
CA ILE A 100 10.25 2.82 -3.89
C ILE A 100 11.74 3.11 -4.09
N GLY A 101 12.41 3.72 -3.11
CA GLY A 101 13.83 3.99 -3.16
C GLY A 101 14.67 2.72 -3.33
N GLN A 102 14.34 1.64 -2.62
CA GLN A 102 15.00 0.34 -2.77
C GLN A 102 14.80 -0.23 -4.18
N LEU A 103 13.58 -0.18 -4.71
CA LEU A 103 13.28 -0.66 -6.06
C LEU A 103 14.01 0.13 -7.16
N LYS A 104 14.09 1.46 -7.02
CA LYS A 104 14.87 2.32 -7.94
C LYS A 104 16.35 1.96 -7.96
N VAL A 105 16.93 1.54 -6.85
CA VAL A 105 18.33 1.07 -6.77
C VAL A 105 18.48 -0.29 -7.45
N ASP A 106 17.57 -1.23 -7.15
CA ASP A 106 17.60 -2.57 -7.72
C ASP A 106 17.37 -2.58 -9.25
N SER A 107 16.57 -1.64 -9.77
CA SER A 107 16.29 -1.52 -11.21
C SER A 107 17.49 -1.05 -12.05
N LYS A 108 18.52 -0.47 -11.41
CA LYS A 108 19.77 -0.08 -12.08
C LYS A 108 20.74 -1.27 -12.30
N MET A 109 20.45 -2.42 -11.71
CA MET A 109 21.23 -3.61 -12.00
C MET A 109 20.90 -4.16 -13.38
N PRO A 110 21.92 -4.56 -14.19
CA PRO A 110 21.67 -5.16 -15.50
C PRO A 110 20.87 -6.44 -15.31
N VAL A 111 19.64 -6.43 -15.79
CA VAL A 111 18.75 -7.58 -15.72
C VAL A 111 19.22 -8.60 -16.74
N ARG A 112 19.45 -9.83 -16.29
CA ARG A 112 19.73 -10.96 -17.17
C ARG A 112 18.46 -11.28 -17.95
N VAL A 113 18.40 -10.78 -19.19
CA VAL A 113 17.31 -11.09 -20.12
C VAL A 113 17.56 -12.52 -20.59
N GLU A 114 16.72 -13.47 -20.18
CA GLU A 114 16.66 -14.76 -20.84
C GLU A 114 15.94 -14.57 -22.19
N TYR A 115 16.75 -14.48 -23.23
CA TYR A 115 16.44 -14.53 -24.65
C TYR A 115 15.04 -14.14 -25.11
N ALA A 116 14.90 -12.89 -25.55
CA ALA A 116 13.90 -12.50 -26.53
C ALA A 116 14.59 -12.37 -27.90
N ASP A 117 13.97 -12.91 -28.94
CA ASP A 117 14.42 -12.80 -30.31
C ASP A 117 14.51 -11.32 -30.72
N MET A 118 15.70 -10.79 -30.93
CA MET A 118 16.03 -9.37 -31.09
C MET A 118 15.51 -8.74 -32.40
N ARG A 119 14.47 -9.27 -33.05
CA ARG A 119 13.96 -8.77 -34.34
C ARG A 119 12.75 -7.89 -34.26
N TYR A 120 12.16 -7.65 -33.08
CA TYR A 120 10.97 -6.81 -32.94
C TYR A 120 11.18 -5.76 -31.84
N GLU A 121 10.70 -4.57 -32.11
CA GLU A 121 10.68 -3.42 -31.17
C GLU A 121 9.84 -3.67 -29.89
N PHE A 122 9.22 -4.85 -29.77
CA PHE A 122 8.39 -5.24 -28.64
C PHE A 122 8.92 -6.53 -27.99
N ILE A 123 9.19 -6.46 -26.70
CA ILE A 123 9.42 -7.69 -25.92
C ILE A 123 8.08 -8.17 -25.38
N ARG A 124 7.69 -9.38 -25.77
CA ARG A 124 6.55 -10.09 -25.20
C ARG A 124 7.05 -11.20 -24.30
N LEU A 125 6.89 -11.04 -22.99
CA LEU A 125 7.20 -12.06 -22.01
C LEU A 125 5.91 -12.68 -21.51
N CYS A 126 5.73 -13.97 -21.70
CA CYS A 126 4.59 -14.75 -21.22
C CYS A 126 5.09 -15.91 -20.36
N SER A 127 4.46 -16.10 -19.21
CA SER A 127 4.74 -17.24 -18.33
C SER A 127 3.42 -17.88 -17.88
N ASN A 128 3.31 -19.19 -18.16
CA ASN A 128 2.16 -20.03 -17.77
C ASN A 128 2.60 -21.14 -16.83
N SER A 129 3.45 -20.84 -15.87
CA SER A 129 4.04 -21.81 -14.95
C SER A 129 3.41 -21.70 -13.56
N SER A 130 3.17 -22.82 -12.91
CA SER A 130 2.75 -22.87 -11.50
C SER A 130 3.88 -22.53 -10.51
N ILE A 131 5.06 -22.19 -10.98
CA ILE A 131 6.24 -21.89 -10.16
C ILE A 131 6.55 -20.41 -10.27
N SER A 132 6.93 -19.75 -9.15
CA SER A 132 7.37 -18.38 -9.09
C SER A 132 8.41 -18.05 -10.17
N LYS A 133 8.17 -16.98 -10.93
CA LYS A 133 9.08 -16.52 -12.00
C LYS A 133 9.36 -15.03 -11.87
N ASP A 134 10.61 -14.69 -12.18
CA ASP A 134 11.07 -13.31 -12.33
C ASP A 134 11.01 -12.94 -13.83
N LEU A 135 10.16 -11.95 -14.16
CA LEU A 135 10.02 -11.37 -15.49
C LEU A 135 10.51 -9.92 -15.44
N CYS A 136 11.42 -9.56 -16.31
CA CYS A 136 12.02 -8.23 -16.29
C CYS A 136 12.09 -7.64 -17.69
N SER A 137 11.80 -6.33 -17.83
CA SER A 137 12.02 -5.57 -19.05
C SER A 137 12.44 -4.14 -18.75
N GLY A 138 13.46 -3.65 -19.44
CA GLY A 138 13.88 -2.24 -19.46
C GLY A 138 13.52 -1.52 -20.76
N TYR A 139 12.78 -2.17 -21.67
CA TYR A 139 12.46 -1.63 -22.99
C TYR A 139 11.09 -0.98 -23.00
N ASP A 140 11.00 0.12 -23.75
CA ASP A 140 9.74 0.82 -23.98
C ASP A 140 8.78 -0.05 -24.81
N GLY A 141 7.47 0.14 -24.59
CA GLY A 141 6.42 -0.59 -25.30
C GLY A 141 6.35 -2.10 -25.00
N SER A 142 7.07 -2.61 -24.00
CA SER A 142 7.07 -4.04 -23.68
C SER A 142 5.68 -4.55 -23.28
N LEU A 143 5.39 -5.80 -23.63
CA LEU A 143 4.19 -6.51 -23.19
C LEU A 143 4.59 -7.70 -22.31
N ILE A 144 4.20 -7.64 -21.03
CA ILE A 144 4.50 -8.68 -20.05
C ILE A 144 3.20 -9.30 -19.55
N SER A 145 3.10 -10.61 -19.62
CA SER A 145 1.93 -11.34 -19.13
C SER A 145 2.34 -12.57 -18.33
N THR A 146 1.71 -12.79 -17.18
CA THR A 146 1.95 -13.96 -16.33
C THR A 146 0.67 -14.40 -15.61
N ASN A 147 0.51 -15.72 -15.41
CA ASN A 147 -0.47 -16.32 -14.52
C ASN A 147 0.22 -17.13 -13.39
N SER A 148 1.51 -16.96 -13.21
CA SER A 148 2.28 -17.72 -12.23
C SER A 148 1.99 -17.24 -10.82
N TYR A 149 1.80 -18.18 -9.89
CA TYR A 149 1.75 -17.90 -8.45
C TYR A 149 3.08 -17.26 -7.99
N CYS A 150 3.01 -16.26 -7.12
CA CYS A 150 4.17 -15.52 -6.61
C CYS A 150 5.08 -14.96 -7.71
N ALA A 151 4.54 -14.61 -8.89
CA ALA A 151 5.33 -14.02 -9.95
C ALA A 151 5.97 -12.70 -9.48
N ARG A 152 7.19 -12.43 -9.94
CA ARG A 152 7.84 -11.14 -9.76
C ARG A 152 8.05 -10.49 -11.11
N VAL A 153 7.41 -9.34 -11.33
CA VAL A 153 7.51 -8.58 -12.56
C VAL A 153 8.24 -7.27 -12.27
N ARG A 154 9.26 -6.94 -13.07
CA ARG A 154 9.99 -5.68 -12.96
C ARG A 154 10.07 -5.00 -14.31
N VAL A 155 9.67 -3.74 -14.37
CA VAL A 155 9.64 -2.94 -15.59
C VAL A 155 10.28 -1.59 -15.32
N SER A 156 11.05 -1.08 -16.28
CA SER A 156 11.60 0.28 -16.23
C SER A 156 11.37 1.07 -17.55
N GLY A 157 10.61 0.51 -18.48
CA GLY A 157 10.31 1.14 -19.78
C GLY A 157 9.12 2.10 -19.73
N VAL A 158 8.95 2.86 -20.81
CA VAL A 158 7.83 3.76 -21.04
C VAL A 158 6.75 3.03 -21.87
N GLU A 159 5.46 3.34 -21.63
CA GLU A 159 4.31 2.76 -22.35
C GLU A 159 4.25 1.23 -22.34
N THR A 160 4.77 0.63 -21.31
CA THR A 160 4.78 -0.84 -21.13
C THR A 160 3.42 -1.32 -20.60
N LYS A 161 3.01 -2.50 -21.03
CA LYS A 161 1.79 -3.15 -20.55
C LYS A 161 2.16 -4.38 -19.72
N VAL A 162 1.67 -4.42 -18.48
CA VAL A 162 1.90 -5.54 -17.54
C VAL A 162 0.56 -6.14 -17.17
N SER A 163 0.41 -7.45 -17.31
CA SER A 163 -0.77 -8.21 -16.89
C SER A 163 -0.36 -9.40 -16.03
N SER A 164 -0.91 -9.51 -14.83
CA SER A 164 -0.72 -10.66 -13.94
C SER A 164 -2.07 -11.18 -13.45
N THR A 165 -2.30 -12.47 -13.62
CA THR A 165 -3.50 -13.15 -13.09
C THR A 165 -3.17 -14.14 -11.97
N GLY A 166 -1.89 -14.29 -11.64
CA GLY A 166 -1.43 -15.16 -10.56
C GLY A 166 -1.54 -14.50 -9.19
N ASP A 167 -1.91 -15.28 -8.18
CA ASP A 167 -1.96 -14.83 -6.80
C ASP A 167 -0.58 -14.47 -6.25
N GLU A 168 -0.54 -13.58 -5.26
CA GLU A 168 0.67 -13.12 -4.56
C GLU A 168 1.74 -12.55 -5.50
N SER A 169 1.33 -12.04 -6.67
CA SER A 169 2.24 -11.44 -7.63
C SER A 169 2.82 -10.13 -7.11
N ASN A 170 4.10 -9.91 -7.38
CA ASN A 170 4.80 -8.67 -7.04
C ASN A 170 5.18 -7.95 -8.34
N ILE A 171 4.54 -6.82 -8.61
CA ILE A 171 4.68 -6.05 -9.84
C ILE A 171 5.34 -4.71 -9.51
N PHE A 172 6.51 -4.47 -10.09
CA PHE A 172 7.32 -3.28 -9.87
C PHE A 172 7.52 -2.56 -11.19
N VAL A 173 7.00 -1.35 -11.31
CA VAL A 173 6.98 -0.60 -12.57
C VAL A 173 7.55 0.80 -12.37
N GLY A 174 8.64 1.09 -13.09
CA GLY A 174 9.18 2.44 -13.26
C GLY A 174 9.00 2.96 -14.67
N GLY A 175 9.25 4.24 -14.89
CA GLY A 175 9.09 4.88 -16.18
C GLY A 175 7.81 5.71 -16.26
N GLU A 176 7.24 5.86 -17.43
CA GLU A 176 6.07 6.71 -17.64
C GLU A 176 4.99 6.02 -18.48
N ARG A 177 3.74 6.41 -18.29
CA ARG A 177 2.58 5.98 -19.08
C ARG A 177 2.41 4.46 -19.21
N ASN A 178 2.80 3.71 -18.17
CA ASN A 178 2.65 2.25 -18.16
C ASN A 178 1.21 1.86 -17.76
N THR A 179 0.73 0.75 -18.34
CA THR A 179 -0.55 0.15 -18.00
C THR A 179 -0.32 -1.14 -17.23
N ILE A 180 -0.89 -1.25 -16.03
CA ILE A 180 -0.69 -2.36 -15.11
C ILE A 180 -2.05 -2.97 -14.77
N SER A 181 -2.17 -4.28 -14.92
CA SER A 181 -3.37 -5.04 -14.53
C SER A 181 -2.96 -6.23 -13.65
N ALA A 182 -3.56 -6.34 -12.46
CA ALA A 182 -3.36 -7.47 -11.56
C ALA A 182 -4.72 -7.97 -11.06
N THR A 183 -5.02 -9.26 -11.28
CA THR A 183 -6.29 -9.87 -10.88
C THR A 183 -6.13 -10.98 -9.85
N GLY A 184 -4.91 -11.33 -9.47
CA GLY A 184 -4.61 -12.32 -8.44
C GLY A 184 -4.74 -11.75 -7.02
N THR A 185 -5.14 -12.59 -6.08
CA THR A 185 -5.30 -12.21 -4.67
C THR A 185 -3.95 -11.83 -4.04
N ARG A 186 -3.95 -10.91 -3.07
CA ARG A 186 -2.77 -10.44 -2.33
C ARG A 186 -1.61 -9.96 -3.23
N SER A 187 -1.93 -9.45 -4.41
CA SER A 187 -0.93 -8.90 -5.31
C SER A 187 -0.39 -7.58 -4.78
N ILE A 188 0.89 -7.32 -5.01
CA ILE A 188 1.55 -6.06 -4.70
C ILE A 188 1.91 -5.37 -6.00
N VAL A 189 1.42 -4.15 -6.18
CA VAL A 189 1.79 -3.28 -7.29
C VAL A 189 2.53 -2.07 -6.73
N VAL A 190 3.75 -1.85 -7.18
CA VAL A 190 4.52 -0.63 -6.86
C VAL A 190 4.90 0.05 -8.16
N ALA A 191 4.45 1.28 -8.33
CA ALA A 191 4.71 2.07 -9.52
C ALA A 191 5.36 3.41 -9.16
N TRP A 192 6.33 3.86 -9.98
CA TRP A 192 6.95 5.18 -9.83
C TRP A 192 7.16 5.83 -11.21
N GLY A 193 6.83 7.10 -11.29
CA GLY A 193 6.80 7.89 -12.54
C GLY A 193 5.39 8.37 -12.84
N SER A 194 5.19 9.08 -13.92
CA SER A 194 3.95 9.80 -14.19
C SER A 194 3.04 9.10 -15.19
N GLY A 195 1.74 9.39 -15.13
CA GLY A 195 0.76 8.96 -16.13
C GLY A 195 0.46 7.46 -16.14
N HIS A 196 0.74 6.72 -15.06
CA HIS A 196 0.42 5.29 -15.00
C HIS A 196 -1.09 5.05 -14.91
N CYS A 197 -1.54 3.94 -15.52
CA CYS A 197 -2.88 3.40 -15.34
C CYS A 197 -2.77 2.03 -14.63
N ILE A 198 -3.28 1.94 -13.41
CA ILE A 198 -3.18 0.77 -12.55
C ILE A 198 -4.59 0.23 -12.28
N SER A 199 -4.85 -1.02 -12.65
CA SER A 199 -6.11 -1.70 -12.38
C SER A 199 -5.85 -2.99 -11.59
N VAL A 200 -6.49 -3.12 -10.44
CA VAL A 200 -6.35 -4.28 -9.57
C VAL A 200 -7.73 -4.80 -9.17
N SER A 201 -7.92 -6.11 -9.19
CA SER A 201 -9.20 -6.74 -8.87
C SER A 201 -9.08 -8.00 -8.02
N GLY A 202 -7.94 -8.23 -7.38
CA GLY A 202 -7.71 -9.38 -6.49
C GLY A 202 -7.89 -9.01 -5.02
N TYR A 203 -8.49 -9.88 -4.23
CA TYR A 203 -8.75 -9.68 -2.80
C TYR A 203 -7.47 -9.35 -1.99
N ARG A 204 -7.53 -8.33 -1.13
CA ARG A 204 -6.42 -7.87 -0.26
C ARG A 204 -5.15 -7.45 -1.00
N SER A 205 -5.29 -6.83 -2.13
CA SER A 205 -4.12 -6.33 -2.86
C SER A 205 -3.58 -5.02 -2.30
N THR A 206 -2.31 -4.75 -2.54
CA THR A 206 -1.64 -3.52 -2.12
C THR A 206 -1.11 -2.76 -3.33
N ILE A 207 -1.47 -1.49 -3.45
CA ILE A 207 -0.99 -0.59 -4.49
C ILE A 207 -0.20 0.54 -3.83
N CYS A 208 1.03 0.75 -4.29
CA CYS A 208 1.85 1.87 -3.87
C CYS A 208 2.33 2.62 -5.12
N ALA A 209 1.87 3.85 -5.31
CA ALA A 209 2.18 4.65 -6.48
C ALA A 209 2.83 5.98 -6.09
N ASP A 210 3.90 6.40 -6.81
CA ASP A 210 4.63 7.65 -6.59
C ASP A 210 4.82 8.38 -7.92
N GLY A 211 4.08 9.45 -8.14
CA GLY A 211 4.18 10.28 -9.35
C GLY A 211 2.95 11.12 -9.59
N GLU A 212 2.94 11.81 -10.71
CA GLU A 212 1.86 12.72 -11.10
C GLU A 212 0.91 12.05 -12.10
N ASP A 213 -0.36 12.47 -12.07
CA ASP A 213 -1.40 12.01 -13.01
C ASP A 213 -1.58 10.49 -13.08
N ILE A 214 -1.38 9.80 -11.97
CA ILE A 214 -1.60 8.36 -11.91
C ILE A 214 -3.10 8.07 -11.72
N THR A 215 -3.62 7.14 -12.51
CA THR A 215 -4.98 6.62 -12.35
C THR A 215 -4.93 5.23 -11.72
N ILE A 216 -5.59 5.06 -10.59
CA ILE A 216 -5.70 3.80 -9.85
C ILE A 216 -7.16 3.37 -9.82
N SER A 217 -7.44 2.16 -10.23
CA SER A 217 -8.76 1.53 -10.12
C SER A 217 -8.65 0.21 -9.38
N SER A 218 -9.43 0.02 -8.32
CA SER A 218 -9.51 -1.23 -7.58
C SER A 218 -10.96 -1.64 -7.39
N SER A 219 -11.25 -2.93 -7.60
CA SER A 219 -12.54 -3.53 -7.24
C SER A 219 -12.40 -4.52 -6.09
N ASP A 220 -11.26 -4.50 -5.42
CA ASP A 220 -10.93 -5.40 -4.32
C ASP A 220 -11.59 -4.97 -3.01
N ASP A 221 -12.11 -5.95 -2.30
CA ASP A 221 -12.36 -5.76 -0.87
C ASP A 221 -11.03 -5.80 -0.10
N PHE A 222 -10.91 -4.98 0.94
CA PHE A 222 -9.71 -4.83 1.77
C PHE A 222 -8.45 -4.40 0.98
N ALA A 223 -8.63 -3.68 -0.14
CA ALA A 223 -7.49 -3.13 -0.86
C ALA A 223 -6.77 -2.05 -0.04
N ASN A 224 -5.45 -2.01 -0.16
CA ASN A 224 -4.62 -0.99 0.46
C ASN A 224 -3.97 -0.13 -0.62
N ILE A 225 -4.28 1.16 -0.67
CA ILE A 225 -3.80 2.08 -1.71
C ILE A 225 -3.02 3.21 -1.08
N ILE A 226 -1.78 3.38 -1.50
CA ILE A 226 -0.93 4.51 -1.16
C ILE A 226 -0.60 5.27 -2.44
N ALA A 227 -1.01 6.52 -2.53
CA ALA A 227 -0.72 7.39 -3.66
C ALA A 227 0.07 8.62 -3.20
N LEU A 228 1.31 8.71 -3.65
CA LEU A 228 2.18 9.85 -3.45
C LEU A 228 2.21 10.70 -4.73
N GLY A 229 2.43 12.00 -4.59
CA GLY A 229 2.45 12.91 -5.75
C GLY A 229 1.07 13.49 -6.09
N VAL A 230 1.04 14.43 -7.00
CA VAL A 230 -0.10 15.33 -7.22
C VAL A 230 -1.02 14.88 -8.36
N CYS A 231 -2.26 15.38 -8.36
CA CYS A 231 -3.24 15.16 -9.42
C CYS A 231 -3.61 13.70 -9.69
N ASN A 232 -3.45 12.82 -8.72
CA ASN A 232 -3.79 11.41 -8.87
C ASN A 232 -5.31 11.19 -8.85
N LYS A 233 -5.78 10.16 -9.54
CA LYS A 233 -7.18 9.71 -9.53
C LYS A 233 -7.26 8.30 -8.97
N ILE A 234 -8.03 8.13 -7.90
CA ILE A 234 -8.20 6.84 -7.22
C ILE A 234 -9.69 6.49 -7.23
N SER A 235 -10.04 5.33 -7.75
CA SER A 235 -11.41 4.82 -7.75
C SER A 235 -11.44 3.41 -7.19
N THR A 236 -12.27 3.18 -6.17
CA THR A 236 -12.47 1.84 -5.59
C THR A 236 -13.96 1.53 -5.48
N THR A 237 -14.31 0.26 -5.71
CA THR A 237 -15.67 -0.24 -5.53
C THR A 237 -15.76 -1.36 -4.49
N GLY A 238 -14.62 -1.88 -4.02
CA GLY A 238 -14.56 -2.88 -2.97
C GLY A 238 -14.81 -2.28 -1.59
N ASP A 239 -15.29 -3.12 -0.68
CA ASP A 239 -15.57 -2.75 0.70
C ASP A 239 -14.30 -2.73 1.55
N GLU A 240 -14.34 -2.02 2.68
CA GLU A 240 -13.26 -1.91 3.66
C GLU A 240 -11.90 -1.55 3.05
N THR A 241 -11.91 -0.76 1.97
CA THR A 241 -10.69 -0.29 1.29
C THR A 241 -10.00 0.78 2.13
N GLU A 242 -8.68 0.70 2.24
CA GLU A 242 -7.86 1.70 2.92
C GLU A 242 -7.08 2.53 1.91
N ILE A 243 -7.26 3.86 1.93
CA ILE A 243 -6.63 4.78 0.99
C ILE A 243 -5.82 5.82 1.75
N TYR A 244 -4.55 5.91 1.47
CA TYR A 244 -3.67 6.97 1.92
C TYR A 244 -3.16 7.78 0.72
N SER A 245 -3.44 9.09 0.71
CA SER A 245 -2.95 10.00 -0.32
C SER A 245 -2.27 11.22 0.30
N CYS A 246 -1.08 11.58 -0.16
CA CYS A 246 -0.41 12.79 0.30
C CYS A 246 -0.32 13.90 -0.77
N GLY A 247 -0.79 13.64 -1.99
CA GLY A 247 -0.72 14.59 -3.10
C GLY A 247 -1.84 15.62 -3.12
N ASP A 248 -1.50 16.85 -3.46
CA ASP A 248 -2.50 17.90 -3.69
C ASP A 248 -3.37 17.60 -4.91
N ARG A 249 -4.61 18.10 -4.91
CA ARG A 249 -5.54 17.99 -6.04
C ARG A 249 -5.83 16.56 -6.46
N THR A 250 -5.75 15.61 -5.53
CA THR A 250 -6.09 14.22 -5.76
C THR A 250 -7.60 14.03 -5.73
N PHE A 251 -8.14 13.26 -6.67
CA PHE A 251 -9.52 12.81 -6.68
C PHE A 251 -9.59 11.39 -6.14
N ILE A 252 -10.44 11.16 -5.15
CA ILE A 252 -10.67 9.84 -4.53
C ILE A 252 -12.15 9.53 -4.59
N SER A 253 -12.51 8.38 -5.13
CA SER A 253 -13.87 7.84 -5.13
C SER A 253 -13.83 6.41 -4.58
N ALA A 254 -14.27 6.22 -3.34
CA ALA A 254 -14.35 4.92 -2.68
C ALA A 254 -15.82 4.65 -2.35
N VAL A 255 -16.53 4.01 -3.28
CA VAL A 255 -17.99 3.82 -3.14
C VAL A 255 -18.38 2.58 -2.35
N GLY A 256 -17.43 1.68 -2.06
CA GLY A 256 -17.65 0.54 -1.16
C GLY A 256 -17.91 0.95 0.27
N GLU A 257 -18.47 0.03 1.05
CA GLU A 257 -18.79 0.27 2.44
C GLU A 257 -17.56 0.20 3.35
N GLY A 258 -17.56 0.96 4.45
CA GLY A 258 -16.56 0.85 5.51
C GLY A 258 -15.15 1.29 5.15
N SER A 259 -14.95 2.03 4.05
CA SER A 259 -13.63 2.48 3.61
C SER A 259 -13.00 3.48 4.58
N ILE A 260 -11.69 3.44 4.71
CA ILE A 260 -10.90 4.37 5.52
C ILE A 260 -10.00 5.19 4.61
N ILE A 261 -10.22 6.51 4.58
CA ILE A 261 -9.52 7.41 3.67
C ILE A 261 -8.75 8.46 4.47
N LYS A 262 -7.45 8.56 4.23
CA LYS A 262 -6.61 9.65 4.74
C LYS A 262 -5.96 10.36 3.57
N SER A 263 -6.37 11.59 3.32
CA SER A 263 -5.72 12.48 2.35
C SER A 263 -5.09 13.66 3.06
N THR A 264 -3.77 13.79 3.00
CA THR A 264 -3.06 14.92 3.62
C THR A 264 -2.81 16.08 2.66
N GLY A 265 -3.05 15.86 1.35
CA GLY A 265 -2.95 16.86 0.30
C GLY A 265 -4.04 17.92 0.38
N LYS A 266 -3.75 19.10 -0.19
CA LYS A 266 -4.70 20.21 -0.25
C LYS A 266 -5.59 20.13 -1.49
N ASN A 267 -6.79 20.71 -1.38
CA ASN A 267 -7.72 20.85 -2.50
C ASN A 267 -8.05 19.50 -3.17
N CYS A 268 -8.15 18.44 -2.40
CA CYS A 268 -8.58 17.14 -2.86
C CYS A 268 -10.10 17.04 -2.92
N THR A 269 -10.62 16.12 -3.72
CA THR A 269 -12.05 15.79 -3.75
C THR A 269 -12.23 14.34 -3.39
N ILE A 270 -13.02 14.06 -2.37
CA ILE A 270 -13.19 12.72 -1.80
C ILE A 270 -14.67 12.37 -1.78
N TYR A 271 -15.03 11.25 -2.41
CA TYR A 271 -16.32 10.58 -2.29
C TYR A 271 -16.13 9.27 -1.55
N ALA A 272 -16.97 9.01 -0.54
CA ALA A 272 -16.91 7.74 0.17
C ALA A 272 -18.31 7.18 0.42
N GLY A 273 -18.41 5.85 0.36
CA GLY A 273 -19.63 5.10 0.62
C GLY A 273 -20.03 5.07 2.10
N SER A 274 -21.06 4.30 2.40
CA SER A 274 -21.61 4.16 3.75
C SER A 274 -20.56 3.65 4.74
N ASN A 275 -20.72 4.03 6.00
CA ASN A 275 -19.87 3.60 7.11
C ASN A 275 -18.38 3.95 6.94
N SER A 276 -18.03 4.79 5.96
CA SER A 276 -16.66 5.19 5.70
C SER A 276 -16.18 6.28 6.68
N ILE A 277 -14.87 6.29 6.90
CA ILE A 277 -14.19 7.27 7.76
C ILE A 277 -13.16 8.01 6.91
N VAL A 278 -13.26 9.35 6.90
CA VAL A 278 -12.48 10.21 6.00
C VAL A 278 -11.75 11.30 6.76
N SER A 279 -10.47 11.48 6.45
CA SER A 279 -9.67 12.64 6.86
C SER A 279 -9.09 13.31 5.61
N ALA A 280 -9.12 14.64 5.55
CA ALA A 280 -8.61 15.38 4.40
C ALA A 280 -7.82 16.63 4.79
N GLY A 281 -6.99 17.12 3.86
CA GLY A 281 -6.23 18.35 4.01
C GLY A 281 -7.05 19.60 3.69
N LEU A 282 -6.52 20.75 4.06
CA LEU A 282 -7.17 22.06 3.92
C LEU A 282 -7.61 22.34 2.47
N GLY A 283 -8.81 22.88 2.34
CA GLY A 283 -9.43 23.24 1.05
C GLY A 283 -10.07 22.08 0.30
N SER A 284 -9.97 20.86 0.83
CA SER A 284 -10.56 19.65 0.24
C SER A 284 -12.07 19.60 0.43
N TRP A 285 -12.75 18.86 -0.44
CA TRP A 285 -14.17 18.52 -0.30
C TRP A 285 -14.30 17.05 0.09
N ILE A 286 -15.13 16.78 1.08
CA ILE A 286 -15.52 15.44 1.53
C ILE A 286 -17.01 15.26 1.25
N THR A 287 -17.35 14.21 0.52
CA THR A 287 -18.74 13.78 0.28
C THR A 287 -18.90 12.37 0.82
N LEU A 288 -19.83 12.19 1.75
CA LEU A 288 -20.19 10.90 2.32
C LEU A 288 -21.61 10.53 1.91
N THR A 289 -21.82 9.26 1.64
CA THR A 289 -23.12 8.70 1.26
C THR A 289 -23.60 7.74 2.33
N LYS A 290 -24.84 7.89 2.76
CA LYS A 290 -25.56 6.92 3.58
C LYS A 290 -26.47 6.10 2.68
N THR A 291 -26.41 4.79 2.79
CA THR A 291 -27.27 3.88 2.04
C THR A 291 -28.17 3.09 2.97
N LYS A 292 -29.26 2.57 2.45
CA LYS A 292 -30.10 1.57 3.10
C LYS A 292 -30.54 0.49 2.10
N GLU A 293 -30.91 -0.65 2.61
CA GLU A 293 -31.58 -1.67 1.83
C GLU A 293 -33.05 -1.33 1.62
N ASP A 294 -33.54 -1.37 0.39
CA ASP A 294 -34.96 -1.20 0.07
C ASP A 294 -35.76 -2.49 0.28
N ASP A 295 -37.08 -2.43 0.11
CA ASP A 295 -37.98 -3.59 0.28
C ASP A 295 -37.70 -4.74 -0.71
N HIS A 296 -36.85 -4.53 -1.70
CA HIS A 296 -36.45 -5.50 -2.73
C HIS A 296 -35.01 -6.02 -2.52
N GLY A 297 -34.34 -5.61 -1.44
CA GLY A 297 -32.96 -5.99 -1.15
C GLY A 297 -31.88 -5.20 -1.91
N ASN A 298 -32.27 -4.08 -2.56
CA ASN A 298 -31.28 -3.23 -3.24
C ASN A 298 -30.71 -2.18 -2.28
N ILE A 299 -29.42 -1.93 -2.37
CA ILE A 299 -28.75 -0.85 -1.65
C ILE A 299 -28.99 0.47 -2.38
N VAL A 300 -29.72 1.38 -1.75
CA VAL A 300 -30.06 2.68 -2.32
C VAL A 300 -29.52 3.82 -1.45
N PRO A 301 -29.00 4.89 -2.06
CA PRO A 301 -28.57 6.06 -1.30
C PRO A 301 -29.79 6.79 -0.71
N VAL A 302 -29.73 7.09 0.58
CA VAL A 302 -30.79 7.84 1.29
C VAL A 302 -30.34 9.24 1.66
N GLU A 303 -29.04 9.45 1.81
CA GLU A 303 -28.48 10.74 2.15
C GLU A 303 -27.10 10.88 1.50
N VAL A 304 -26.80 12.09 1.01
CA VAL A 304 -25.49 12.47 0.47
C VAL A 304 -25.15 13.83 1.03
N VAL A 305 -24.06 13.91 1.77
CA VAL A 305 -23.66 15.14 2.44
C VAL A 305 -22.25 15.53 2.04
N SER A 306 -22.03 16.82 1.81
CA SER A 306 -20.73 17.34 1.37
C SER A 306 -20.28 18.50 2.23
N TRP A 307 -19.03 18.46 2.67
CA TRP A 307 -18.39 19.54 3.43
C TRP A 307 -17.04 19.92 2.84
N ARG A 308 -16.70 21.18 3.04
CA ARG A 308 -15.36 21.68 2.72
C ARG A 308 -14.52 21.67 4.00
N VAL A 309 -13.31 21.18 3.91
CA VAL A 309 -12.30 21.30 4.97
C VAL A 309 -11.79 22.73 4.95
N ASP A 310 -12.36 23.57 5.79
CA ASP A 310 -12.11 25.03 5.86
C ASP A 310 -11.12 25.43 6.94
N GLY A 311 -10.84 24.56 7.90
CA GLY A 311 -9.98 24.82 9.06
C GLY A 311 -10.68 25.55 10.20
N ASP A 312 -12.00 25.65 10.15
CA ASP A 312 -12.86 26.28 11.17
C ASP A 312 -13.94 25.28 11.64
N CYS A 313 -14.94 25.00 10.82
CA CYS A 313 -15.97 23.99 11.11
C CYS A 313 -15.45 22.58 10.88
N ILE A 314 -14.73 22.35 9.77
CA ILE A 314 -14.15 21.06 9.43
C ILE A 314 -12.62 21.20 9.43
N MET A 315 -12.00 20.59 10.43
CA MET A 315 -10.55 20.69 10.65
C MET A 315 -9.75 19.76 9.74
N PRO A 316 -8.63 20.22 9.15
CA PRO A 316 -7.76 19.36 8.37
C PRO A 316 -7.09 18.31 9.26
N GLY A 317 -6.96 17.08 8.73
CA GLY A 317 -6.31 15.97 9.43
C GLY A 317 -7.16 15.27 10.50
N VAL A 318 -8.33 15.80 10.82
CA VAL A 318 -9.32 15.13 11.69
C VAL A 318 -10.09 14.11 10.86
N TYR A 319 -10.43 12.98 11.45
CA TYR A 319 -11.26 11.97 10.82
C TYR A 319 -12.73 12.25 11.11
N TYR A 320 -13.56 12.07 10.10
CA TYR A 320 -14.99 12.28 10.12
C TYR A 320 -15.73 11.06 9.58
N LYS A 321 -16.91 10.79 10.11
CA LYS A 321 -17.90 9.83 9.60
C LYS A 321 -19.25 10.49 9.48
N LEU A 322 -20.16 9.93 8.71
CA LEU A 322 -21.58 10.29 8.71
C LEU A 322 -22.29 9.39 9.72
N SER A 323 -22.80 9.96 10.81
CA SER A 323 -23.67 9.30 11.78
C SER A 323 -25.14 9.38 11.36
N ASP A 324 -26.06 8.88 12.20
CA ASP A 324 -27.48 8.88 11.86
C ASP A 324 -28.06 10.27 11.66
N ASP A 325 -27.51 11.30 12.29
CA ASP A 325 -28.05 12.65 12.28
C ASP A 325 -27.04 13.74 11.84
N ASP A 326 -25.73 13.49 11.77
CA ASP A 326 -24.76 14.54 11.45
C ASP A 326 -23.39 14.00 11.00
N PHE A 327 -22.53 14.93 10.58
CA PHE A 327 -21.12 14.70 10.23
C PHE A 327 -20.25 14.86 11.48
N GLU A 328 -19.86 13.74 12.06
CA GLU A 328 -19.16 13.70 13.35
C GLU A 328 -17.66 13.51 13.22
N PRO A 329 -16.86 14.26 13.99
CA PRO A 329 -15.47 13.95 14.17
C PRO A 329 -15.31 12.61 14.92
N VAL A 330 -14.38 11.79 14.49
CA VAL A 330 -14.05 10.53 15.17
C VAL A 330 -12.59 10.49 15.53
N LYS A 331 -12.30 10.03 16.73
CA LYS A 331 -10.93 9.72 17.14
C LYS A 331 -10.57 8.38 16.52
N TRP A 332 -9.70 8.42 15.51
CA TRP A 332 -9.21 7.23 14.85
C TRP A 332 -7.77 6.95 15.31
N SER A 333 -7.60 5.93 16.14
CA SER A 333 -6.30 5.49 16.67
C SER A 333 -5.74 4.27 15.93
N GLY A 334 -6.31 3.94 14.77
CA GLY A 334 -5.86 2.79 13.98
C GLY A 334 -6.64 1.50 14.21
N SER A 335 -7.42 1.36 15.29
CA SER A 335 -8.10 0.10 15.58
C SER A 335 -9.38 0.21 16.39
N ASN A 336 -9.66 1.34 17.05
CA ASN A 336 -10.91 1.54 17.78
C ASN A 336 -11.63 2.79 17.33
N LYS A 337 -12.92 2.61 16.97
CA LYS A 337 -13.88 3.69 16.75
C LYS A 337 -14.33 4.19 18.13
N GLU A 338 -13.59 5.12 18.73
CA GLU A 338 -14.10 5.85 19.89
C GLU A 338 -14.61 7.21 19.40
N ASN A 339 -15.88 7.50 19.65
CA ASN A 339 -16.43 8.83 19.43
C ASN A 339 -15.72 9.82 20.35
N ILE A 340 -15.36 10.97 19.83
CA ILE A 340 -14.84 12.07 20.62
C ILE A 340 -16.05 12.70 21.32
N GLU A 341 -16.13 12.57 22.66
CA GLU A 341 -17.03 13.38 23.49
C GLU A 341 -16.56 14.83 23.58
#